data_85f6f3758dcce00c225902735c261185
#
_entry.id   85f6f3758dcce00c225902735c261185
#
_cell.length_a   1.000
_cell.length_b   1.000
_cell.length_c   1.000
_cell.angle_alpha   90.00
_cell.angle_beta   90.00
_cell.angle_gamma   90.00
#
_symmetry.space_group_name_H-M   'P 1'
#
loop_
_entity.id
_entity.type
_entity.pdbx_description
1 polymer ?
#
loop_
_entity_poly.entity_id
_entity_poly.type
_entity_poly.pdbx_seq_one_letter_code
_entity_poly.pdbx_strand_id
1 'polypeptide(L)'
;VQITLDAQPAQPLLCSGCQRAGRSVHEYCRRRIRDLPMLGKAVLLHVTLRRVSCPDCGTRMEAVPWLDRHARLTRRLADIVSTMCARLPTAHVAELFGLHWSTVRTLDRRRLETALAALPPAQPTRLVMDEFALYKGHRYASVVLDADTRRVLWIGEGRSRAAVRPFFETLGPEGCARIQAVAMDMNTAFDLEVRRHCKQARIIYDLFHVVAKYGREVIGRVR
;
A
#
# COMPACT_ATOMS: atom_id res chain seq x y z
N VAL A 1 4.84 20.86 -22.56
CA VAL A 1 4.18 20.59 -23.87
C VAL A 1 2.68 20.53 -23.64
N GLN A 2 1.91 21.20 -24.52
CA GLN A 2 0.43 21.13 -24.50
C GLN A 2 -0.03 20.44 -25.78
N ILE A 3 -0.95 19.48 -25.63
CA ILE A 3 -1.50 18.70 -26.74
C ILE A 3 -3.02 18.75 -26.62
N THR A 4 -3.72 19.10 -27.69
CA THR A 4 -5.17 19.07 -27.74
C THR A 4 -5.62 17.75 -28.37
N LEU A 5 -6.57 17.08 -27.72
CA LEU A 5 -7.19 15.83 -28.18
C LEU A 5 -8.69 16.05 -28.28
N ASP A 6 -9.21 15.86 -29.46
CA ASP A 6 -10.65 15.92 -29.73
C ASP A 6 -11.24 14.53 -29.86
N ALA A 7 -12.50 14.38 -29.42
CA ALA A 7 -13.22 13.12 -29.55
C ALA A 7 -13.44 12.79 -31.03
N GLN A 8 -13.08 11.59 -31.44
CA GLN A 8 -13.37 11.13 -32.82
C GLN A 8 -14.84 10.74 -32.92
N PRO A 9 -15.59 11.27 -33.91
CA PRO A 9 -17.00 10.97 -34.09
C PRO A 9 -17.32 9.47 -34.27
N ALA A 10 -16.39 8.73 -34.87
CA ALA A 10 -16.53 7.29 -35.12
C ALA A 10 -16.31 6.40 -33.88
N GLN A 11 -15.79 6.94 -32.76
CA GLN A 11 -15.61 6.14 -31.55
C GLN A 11 -16.96 5.87 -30.87
N PRO A 12 -17.21 4.61 -30.44
CA PRO A 12 -18.42 4.25 -29.73
C PRO A 12 -18.57 5.05 -28.44
N LEU A 13 -19.79 5.47 -28.13
CA LEU A 13 -20.15 6.18 -26.91
C LEU A 13 -20.30 5.17 -25.76
N LEU A 14 -19.23 4.80 -25.11
CA LEU A 14 -19.28 3.85 -23.99
C LEU A 14 -19.48 4.59 -22.64
N CYS A 15 -20.43 4.13 -21.85
CA CYS A 15 -20.67 4.65 -20.50
C CYS A 15 -19.55 4.23 -19.54
N SER A 16 -18.94 5.19 -18.79
CA SER A 16 -17.91 4.85 -17.80
C SER A 16 -18.43 4.08 -16.57
N GLY A 17 -19.75 3.97 -16.41
CA GLY A 17 -20.35 3.23 -15.31
C GLY A 17 -20.51 1.74 -15.60
N CYS A 18 -21.20 1.41 -16.71
CA CYS A 18 -21.55 0.04 -17.08
C CYS A 18 -20.83 -0.49 -18.34
N GLN A 19 -20.00 0.30 -18.99
CA GLN A 19 -19.27 -0.01 -20.23
C GLN A 19 -20.19 -0.30 -21.44
N ARG A 20 -21.49 -0.07 -21.33
CA ARG A 20 -22.46 -0.24 -22.45
C ARG A 20 -22.49 1.02 -23.30
N ALA A 21 -22.97 0.86 -24.54
CA ALA A 21 -23.19 1.97 -25.44
C ALA A 21 -24.25 2.94 -24.89
N GLY A 22 -23.92 4.22 -24.86
CA GLY A 22 -24.85 5.29 -24.56
C GLY A 22 -25.74 5.62 -25.75
N ARG A 23 -26.92 6.21 -25.51
CA ARG A 23 -27.86 6.57 -26.56
C ARG A 23 -27.44 7.80 -27.37
N SER A 24 -26.93 8.81 -26.67
CA SER A 24 -26.56 10.08 -27.29
C SER A 24 -25.53 10.83 -26.47
N VAL A 25 -24.88 11.80 -27.06
CA VAL A 25 -24.05 12.77 -26.36
C VAL A 25 -24.97 13.80 -25.69
N HIS A 26 -24.88 13.95 -24.39
CA HIS A 26 -25.59 14.95 -23.62
C HIS A 26 -24.90 16.32 -23.70
N GLU A 27 -23.55 16.32 -23.45
CA GLU A 27 -22.71 17.53 -23.52
C GLU A 27 -21.25 17.16 -23.71
N TYR A 28 -20.43 18.16 -24.02
CA TYR A 28 -18.98 18.06 -24.11
C TYR A 28 -18.32 18.72 -22.90
N CYS A 29 -17.32 18.06 -22.30
CA CYS A 29 -16.59 18.53 -21.14
C CYS A 29 -15.09 18.62 -21.45
N ARG A 30 -14.52 19.80 -21.33
CA ARG A 30 -13.07 20.00 -21.49
C ARG A 30 -12.35 19.66 -20.19
N ARG A 31 -11.28 18.87 -20.29
CA ARG A 31 -10.45 18.47 -19.15
C ARG A 31 -8.99 18.65 -19.46
N ARG A 32 -8.22 18.95 -18.40
CA ARG A 32 -6.75 18.99 -18.47
C ARG A 32 -6.22 17.74 -17.74
N ILE A 33 -5.45 16.93 -18.46
CA ILE A 33 -4.95 15.63 -18.00
C ILE A 33 -3.43 15.63 -18.15
N ARG A 34 -2.71 15.30 -17.10
CA ARG A 34 -1.26 15.14 -17.15
C ARG A 34 -0.94 13.78 -17.79
N ASP A 35 0.11 13.79 -18.62
CA ASP A 35 0.63 12.61 -19.28
C ASP A 35 2.13 12.45 -19.02
N LEU A 36 2.71 11.36 -19.51
CA LEU A 36 4.14 11.10 -19.42
C LEU A 36 4.93 12.29 -19.95
N PRO A 37 6.05 12.65 -19.31
CA PRO A 37 6.95 13.66 -19.81
C PRO A 37 7.45 13.32 -21.23
N MET A 38 7.59 14.32 -22.06
CA MET A 38 8.15 14.20 -23.41
C MET A 38 9.34 15.14 -23.55
N LEU A 39 10.49 14.62 -23.97
CA LEU A 39 11.72 15.41 -24.12
C LEU A 39 12.08 16.19 -22.82
N GLY A 40 11.94 15.54 -21.65
CA GLY A 40 12.22 16.17 -20.35
C GLY A 40 11.20 17.23 -19.90
N LYS A 41 10.13 17.46 -20.67
CA LYS A 41 9.09 18.46 -20.35
C LYS A 41 7.78 17.80 -19.96
N ALA A 42 7.10 18.36 -18.97
CA ALA A 42 5.76 17.95 -18.58
C ALA A 42 4.77 18.07 -19.74
N VAL A 43 3.94 17.07 -19.94
CA VAL A 43 2.88 17.05 -20.96
C VAL A 43 1.53 17.27 -20.31
N LEU A 44 0.77 18.20 -20.87
CA LEU A 44 -0.62 18.49 -20.49
C LEU A 44 -1.52 18.27 -21.71
N LEU A 45 -2.42 17.31 -21.56
CA LEU A 45 -3.44 17.04 -22.57
C LEU A 45 -4.66 17.90 -22.28
N HIS A 46 -5.11 18.67 -23.28
CA HIS A 46 -6.40 19.34 -23.31
C HIS A 46 -7.36 18.42 -24.06
N VAL A 47 -8.29 17.78 -23.34
CA VAL A 47 -9.14 16.74 -23.89
C VAL A 47 -10.60 17.15 -23.83
N THR A 48 -11.29 17.02 -24.96
CA THR A 48 -12.73 17.15 -25.03
C THR A 48 -13.36 15.77 -24.88
N LEU A 49 -13.97 15.50 -23.70
CA LEU A 49 -14.69 14.26 -23.41
C LEU A 49 -16.18 14.47 -23.55
N ARG A 50 -16.90 13.39 -23.94
CA ARG A 50 -18.36 13.40 -24.09
C ARG A 50 -19.02 12.94 -22.79
N ARG A 51 -20.08 13.63 -22.38
CA ARG A 51 -21.02 13.07 -21.40
C ARG A 51 -22.14 12.37 -22.17
N VAL A 52 -22.35 11.11 -21.83
CA VAL A 52 -23.27 10.23 -22.55
C VAL A 52 -24.53 9.97 -21.72
N SER A 53 -25.67 9.94 -22.37
CA SER A 53 -26.92 9.51 -21.77
C SER A 53 -27.01 7.99 -21.82
N CYS A 54 -26.81 7.37 -20.65
CA CYS A 54 -26.89 5.92 -20.48
C CYS A 54 -28.26 5.53 -19.92
N PRO A 55 -28.94 4.53 -20.49
CA PRO A 55 -30.26 4.10 -20.00
C PRO A 55 -30.19 3.54 -18.56
N ASP A 56 -29.09 2.89 -18.19
CA ASP A 56 -28.94 2.22 -16.89
C ASP A 56 -28.31 3.12 -15.82
N CYS A 57 -27.38 4.01 -16.21
CA CYS A 57 -26.57 4.80 -15.29
C CYS A 57 -26.91 6.29 -15.27
N GLY A 58 -27.84 6.75 -16.11
CA GLY A 58 -28.08 8.18 -16.31
C GLY A 58 -26.92 8.87 -17.05
N THR A 59 -26.77 10.16 -16.88
CA THR A 59 -25.71 10.93 -17.55
C THR A 59 -24.36 10.66 -16.91
N ARG A 60 -23.40 10.14 -17.69
CA ARG A 60 -22.04 9.79 -17.28
C ARG A 60 -21.00 10.29 -18.28
N MET A 61 -19.76 10.44 -17.84
CA MET A 61 -18.65 10.61 -18.78
C MET A 61 -18.51 9.36 -19.65
N GLU A 62 -18.04 9.53 -20.87
CA GLU A 62 -17.63 8.39 -21.70
C GLU A 62 -16.46 7.64 -21.06
N ALA A 63 -16.41 6.33 -21.31
CA ALA A 63 -15.27 5.51 -20.99
C ALA A 63 -14.19 5.65 -22.06
N VAL A 64 -13.02 6.10 -21.68
CA VAL A 64 -11.84 6.11 -22.56
C VAL A 64 -10.77 5.18 -21.98
N PRO A 65 -10.12 4.34 -22.80
CA PRO A 65 -9.26 3.27 -22.29
C PRO A 65 -8.01 3.75 -21.56
N TRP A 66 -7.55 4.95 -21.85
CA TRP A 66 -6.32 5.53 -21.31
C TRP A 66 -6.53 6.45 -20.10
N LEU A 67 -7.77 6.65 -19.63
CA LEU A 67 -8.10 7.55 -18.52
C LEU A 67 -9.09 6.89 -17.57
N ASP A 68 -8.76 6.83 -16.29
CA ASP A 68 -9.66 6.36 -15.25
C ASP A 68 -10.73 7.42 -14.92
N ARG A 69 -11.83 6.94 -14.37
CA ARG A 69 -12.94 7.81 -13.94
C ARG A 69 -12.42 8.86 -12.94
N HIS A 70 -12.72 10.13 -13.23
CA HIS A 70 -12.28 11.30 -12.44
C HIS A 70 -10.75 11.51 -12.35
N ALA A 71 -9.92 10.69 -12.99
CA ALA A 71 -8.48 10.84 -12.96
C ALA A 71 -8.04 12.16 -13.65
N ARG A 72 -6.95 12.73 -13.14
CA ARG A 72 -6.25 13.89 -13.73
C ARG A 72 -4.91 13.49 -14.36
N LEU A 73 -4.61 12.21 -14.36
CA LEU A 73 -3.43 11.60 -14.94
C LEU A 73 -3.87 10.53 -15.91
N THR A 74 -3.14 10.33 -17.02
CA THR A 74 -3.33 9.16 -17.88
C THR A 74 -2.97 7.89 -17.13
N ARG A 75 -3.58 6.75 -17.51
CA ARG A 75 -3.23 5.44 -16.92
C ARG A 75 -1.75 5.16 -17.01
N ARG A 76 -1.15 5.35 -18.19
CA ARG A 76 0.28 5.10 -18.40
C ARG A 76 1.18 5.93 -17.49
N LEU A 77 0.83 7.21 -17.21
CA LEU A 77 1.58 8.01 -16.24
C LEU A 77 1.38 7.47 -14.81
N ALA A 78 0.13 7.15 -14.44
CA ALA A 78 -0.18 6.59 -13.12
C ALA A 78 0.54 5.25 -12.87
N ASP A 79 0.60 4.39 -13.88
CA ASP A 79 1.27 3.08 -13.80
C ASP A 79 2.78 3.22 -13.62
N ILE A 80 3.43 4.11 -14.39
CA ILE A 80 4.87 4.37 -14.24
C ILE A 80 5.18 4.97 -12.87
N VAL A 81 4.43 5.97 -12.44
CA VAL A 81 4.58 6.58 -11.11
C VAL A 81 4.45 5.52 -10.01
N SER A 82 3.42 4.67 -10.08
CA SER A 82 3.20 3.59 -9.12
C SER A 82 4.34 2.57 -9.13
N THR A 83 4.85 2.21 -10.30
CA THR A 83 5.98 1.27 -10.45
C THR A 83 7.26 1.84 -9.85
N MET A 84 7.52 3.12 -10.06
CA MET A 84 8.71 3.79 -9.50
C MET A 84 8.66 3.85 -7.96
N CYS A 85 7.47 3.97 -7.35
CA CYS A 85 7.31 3.94 -5.89
C CYS A 85 7.73 2.59 -5.26
N ALA A 86 7.81 1.51 -6.04
CA ALA A 86 8.35 0.24 -5.55
C ALA A 86 9.87 0.28 -5.30
N ARG A 87 10.58 1.29 -5.81
CA ARG A 87 12.04 1.39 -5.77
C ARG A 87 12.56 2.71 -5.19
N LEU A 88 11.76 3.76 -5.21
CA LEU A 88 12.14 5.10 -4.81
C LEU A 88 11.15 5.66 -3.76
N PRO A 89 11.62 6.51 -2.85
CA PRO A 89 10.75 7.24 -1.93
C PRO A 89 9.71 8.07 -2.67
N THR A 90 8.49 8.13 -2.15
CA THR A 90 7.37 8.89 -2.73
C THR A 90 7.71 10.35 -3.05
N ALA A 91 8.53 10.99 -2.20
CA ALA A 91 8.97 12.38 -2.42
C ALA A 91 9.83 12.52 -3.67
N HIS A 92 10.79 11.61 -3.89
CA HIS A 92 11.65 11.62 -5.08
C HIS A 92 10.85 11.36 -6.36
N VAL A 93 9.89 10.41 -6.31
CA VAL A 93 9.00 10.16 -7.45
C VAL A 93 8.14 11.39 -7.76
N ALA A 94 7.65 12.09 -6.73
CA ALA A 94 6.87 13.31 -6.89
C ALA A 94 7.71 14.41 -7.61
N GLU A 95 8.94 14.58 -7.21
CA GLU A 95 9.89 15.52 -7.83
C GLU A 95 10.17 15.16 -9.29
N LEU A 96 10.52 13.90 -9.59
CA LEU A 96 10.80 13.40 -10.93
C LEU A 96 9.68 13.69 -11.94
N PHE A 97 8.44 13.51 -11.52
CA PHE A 97 7.28 13.69 -12.39
C PHE A 97 6.62 15.09 -12.25
N GLY A 98 7.12 15.94 -11.37
CA GLY A 98 6.51 17.24 -11.07
C GLY A 98 5.05 17.08 -10.62
N LEU A 99 4.78 16.12 -9.74
CA LEU A 99 3.49 15.84 -9.15
C LEU A 99 3.48 16.19 -7.66
N HIS A 100 2.31 16.50 -7.12
CA HIS A 100 2.19 16.65 -5.69
C HIS A 100 2.39 15.30 -4.98
N TRP A 101 3.16 15.27 -3.90
CA TRP A 101 3.50 14.03 -3.19
C TRP A 101 2.27 13.23 -2.74
N SER A 102 1.16 13.90 -2.36
CA SER A 102 -0.09 13.23 -1.98
C SER A 102 -0.73 12.48 -3.14
N THR A 103 -0.58 12.98 -4.38
CA THR A 103 -1.03 12.29 -5.59
C THR A 103 -0.23 10.99 -5.78
N VAL A 104 1.09 11.09 -5.68
CA VAL A 104 1.99 9.93 -5.81
C VAL A 104 1.71 8.90 -4.71
N ARG A 105 1.58 9.34 -3.44
CA ARG A 105 1.19 8.49 -2.32
C ARG A 105 -0.14 7.77 -2.54
N THR A 106 -1.13 8.46 -3.12
CA THR A 106 -2.44 7.87 -3.40
C THR A 106 -2.33 6.76 -4.46
N LEU A 107 -1.52 6.98 -5.51
CA LEU A 107 -1.27 5.98 -6.54
C LEU A 107 -0.54 4.76 -5.98
N ASP A 108 0.52 4.98 -5.19
CA ASP A 108 1.28 3.91 -4.56
C ASP A 108 0.41 3.09 -3.59
N ARG A 109 -0.40 3.76 -2.77
CA ARG A 109 -1.34 3.09 -1.87
C ARG A 109 -2.31 2.19 -2.62
N ARG A 110 -2.93 2.67 -3.71
CA ARG A 110 -3.83 1.85 -4.56
C ARG A 110 -3.12 0.63 -5.15
N ARG A 111 -1.87 0.81 -5.62
CA ARG A 111 -1.05 -0.30 -6.11
C ARG A 111 -0.82 -1.34 -5.02
N LEU A 112 -0.45 -0.90 -3.82
CA LEU A 112 -0.23 -1.79 -2.66
C LEU A 112 -1.51 -2.50 -2.24
N GLU A 113 -2.64 -1.79 -2.17
CA GLU A 113 -3.94 -2.37 -1.83
C GLU A 113 -4.35 -3.45 -2.85
N THR A 114 -4.15 -3.19 -4.15
CA THR A 114 -4.42 -4.17 -5.21
C THR A 114 -3.50 -5.38 -5.11
N ALA A 115 -2.20 -5.15 -4.88
CA ALA A 115 -1.23 -6.22 -4.72
C ALA A 115 -1.52 -7.09 -3.48
N LEU A 116 -1.89 -6.47 -2.36
CA LEU A 116 -2.27 -7.17 -1.13
C LEU A 116 -3.53 -8.01 -1.32
N ALA A 117 -4.54 -7.47 -2.00
CA ALA A 117 -5.80 -8.19 -2.27
C ALA A 117 -5.61 -9.42 -3.18
N ALA A 118 -4.57 -9.43 -4.02
CA ALA A 118 -4.23 -10.55 -4.89
C ALA A 118 -3.43 -11.66 -4.18
N LEU A 119 -2.91 -11.40 -2.96
CA LEU A 119 -2.14 -12.39 -2.22
C LEU A 119 -3.06 -13.45 -1.59
N PRO A 120 -2.65 -14.72 -1.60
CA PRO A 120 -3.38 -15.77 -0.87
C PRO A 120 -3.34 -15.48 0.64
N PRO A 121 -4.32 -16.00 1.40
CA PRO A 121 -4.30 -15.94 2.86
C PRO A 121 -2.97 -16.49 3.40
N ALA A 122 -2.37 -15.75 4.33
CA ALA A 122 -1.13 -16.20 4.95
C ALA A 122 -1.39 -17.36 5.90
N GLN A 123 -0.52 -18.38 5.86
CA GLN A 123 -0.55 -19.53 6.77
C GLN A 123 0.83 -19.69 7.43
N PRO A 124 1.24 -18.75 8.27
CA PRO A 124 2.57 -18.78 8.87
C PRO A 124 2.73 -19.97 9.80
N THR A 125 3.94 -20.52 9.81
CA THR A 125 4.38 -21.53 10.79
C THR A 125 5.49 -21.00 11.67
N ARG A 126 6.19 -19.97 11.24
CA ARG A 126 7.26 -19.28 11.97
C ARG A 126 7.07 -17.77 11.88
N LEU A 127 7.17 -17.10 12.99
CA LEU A 127 6.97 -15.65 13.07
C LEU A 127 8.27 -14.94 13.44
N VAL A 128 8.38 -13.70 12.97
CA VAL A 128 9.33 -12.70 13.48
C VAL A 128 8.53 -11.55 14.04
N MET A 129 8.82 -11.13 15.25
CA MET A 129 8.18 -9.99 15.91
C MET A 129 9.25 -8.98 16.31
N ASP A 130 9.00 -7.72 15.98
CA ASP A 130 9.92 -6.62 16.28
C ASP A 130 9.15 -5.33 16.56
N GLU A 131 9.83 -4.32 17.11
CA GLU A 131 9.27 -2.98 17.31
C GLU A 131 10.13 -1.92 16.64
N PHE A 132 9.50 -0.89 16.10
CA PHE A 132 10.20 0.25 15.56
C PHE A 132 9.59 1.58 16.02
N ALA A 133 10.44 2.58 16.16
CA ALA A 133 9.99 3.93 16.54
C ALA A 133 9.30 4.62 15.38
N LEU A 134 8.07 5.07 15.59
CA LEU A 134 7.33 5.89 14.63
C LEU A 134 7.82 7.35 14.63
N TYR A 135 8.13 7.87 15.83
CA TYR A 135 8.56 9.25 16.03
C TYR A 135 9.52 9.34 17.22
N LYS A 136 10.23 10.44 17.34
CA LYS A 136 10.93 10.79 18.58
C LYS A 136 9.93 10.89 19.74
N GLY A 137 10.24 10.35 20.91
CA GLY A 137 9.38 10.45 22.11
C GLY A 137 8.56 9.19 22.42
N HIS A 138 9.16 8.01 22.25
CA HIS A 138 8.59 6.72 22.70
C HIS A 138 7.28 6.26 22.04
N ARG A 139 7.00 6.73 20.82
CA ARG A 139 5.90 6.17 20.02
C ARG A 139 6.43 5.06 19.14
N TYR A 140 5.99 3.84 19.42
CA TYR A 140 6.43 2.63 18.75
C TYR A 140 5.29 2.00 17.96
N ALA A 141 5.64 1.20 16.96
CA ALA A 141 4.76 0.22 16.36
C ALA A 141 5.40 -1.17 16.48
N SER A 142 4.57 -2.17 16.69
CA SER A 142 4.96 -3.57 16.60
C SER A 142 4.68 -4.09 15.21
N VAL A 143 5.57 -4.92 14.69
CA VAL A 143 5.44 -5.59 13.41
C VAL A 143 5.55 -7.09 13.60
N VAL A 144 4.71 -7.83 12.87
CA VAL A 144 4.76 -9.29 12.81
C VAL A 144 4.93 -9.71 11.36
N LEU A 145 5.93 -10.55 11.11
CA LEU A 145 6.25 -11.10 9.80
C LEU A 145 6.16 -12.62 9.80
N ASP A 146 5.84 -13.18 8.67
CA ASP A 146 6.11 -14.57 8.37
C ASP A 146 7.59 -14.74 8.05
N ALA A 147 8.29 -15.56 8.85
CA ALA A 147 9.72 -15.77 8.71
C ALA A 147 10.11 -16.45 7.38
N ASP A 148 9.22 -17.26 6.82
CA ASP A 148 9.47 -18.06 5.62
C ASP A 148 9.30 -17.24 4.34
N THR A 149 8.21 -16.49 4.28
CA THR A 149 7.87 -15.68 3.09
C THR A 149 8.37 -14.24 3.19
N ARG A 150 8.80 -13.80 4.39
CA ARG A 150 9.15 -12.41 4.72
C ARG A 150 7.99 -11.43 4.55
N ARG A 151 6.77 -11.94 4.48
CA ARG A 151 5.57 -11.14 4.35
C ARG A 151 5.25 -10.49 5.69
N VAL A 152 4.98 -9.18 5.68
CA VAL A 152 4.41 -8.50 6.83
C VAL A 152 2.96 -8.96 6.98
N LEU A 153 2.65 -9.56 8.12
CA LEU A 153 1.33 -10.09 8.46
C LEU A 153 0.48 -9.06 9.19
N TRP A 154 1.13 -8.25 10.03
CA TRP A 154 0.44 -7.30 10.88
C TRP A 154 1.37 -6.16 11.33
N ILE A 155 0.79 -4.98 11.49
CA ILE A 155 1.42 -3.81 12.11
C ILE A 155 0.39 -3.17 13.03
N GLY A 156 0.78 -2.86 14.26
CA GLY A 156 -0.05 -2.15 15.22
C GLY A 156 0.71 -1.09 16.00
N GLU A 157 0.03 -0.02 16.40
CA GLU A 157 0.63 1.04 17.21
C GLU A 157 0.84 0.56 18.66
N GLY A 158 2.01 0.83 19.20
CA GLY A 158 2.42 0.44 20.54
C GLY A 158 3.25 -0.84 20.59
N ARG A 159 3.73 -1.17 21.80
CA ARG A 159 4.56 -2.35 22.10
C ARG A 159 4.13 -3.09 23.36
N SER A 160 2.95 -2.78 23.86
CA SER A 160 2.35 -3.43 25.02
C SER A 160 1.67 -4.74 24.64
N ARG A 161 1.33 -5.55 25.64
CA ARG A 161 0.50 -6.76 25.45
C ARG A 161 -0.80 -6.47 24.74
N ALA A 162 -1.49 -5.40 25.14
CA ALA A 162 -2.74 -4.97 24.51
C ALA A 162 -2.55 -4.54 23.05
N ALA A 163 -1.38 -3.97 22.71
CA ALA A 163 -1.06 -3.54 21.35
C ALA A 163 -0.87 -4.71 20.38
N VAL A 164 -0.27 -5.83 20.82
CA VAL A 164 0.04 -6.98 19.93
C VAL A 164 -1.04 -8.08 19.96
N ARG A 165 -1.88 -8.11 20.98
CA ARG A 165 -2.97 -9.10 21.12
C ARG A 165 -3.89 -9.20 19.91
N PRO A 166 -4.31 -8.09 19.24
CA PRO A 166 -5.18 -8.16 18.07
C PRO A 166 -4.62 -9.00 16.92
N PHE A 167 -3.28 -9.11 16.81
CA PHE A 167 -2.67 -10.01 15.83
C PHE A 167 -3.06 -11.47 16.10
N PHE A 168 -2.89 -11.94 17.35
CA PHE A 168 -3.21 -13.33 17.71
C PHE A 168 -4.72 -13.62 17.65
N GLU A 169 -5.54 -12.63 18.00
CA GLU A 169 -7.00 -12.74 17.86
C GLU A 169 -7.41 -12.88 16.39
N THR A 170 -6.78 -12.11 15.49
CA THR A 170 -7.02 -12.19 14.04
C THR A 170 -6.51 -13.51 13.45
N LEU A 171 -5.35 -14.00 13.93
CA LEU A 171 -4.78 -15.28 13.50
C LEU A 171 -5.68 -16.46 13.91
N GLY A 172 -6.38 -16.31 15.03
CA GLY A 172 -7.31 -17.28 15.59
C GLY A 172 -6.62 -18.50 16.22
N PRO A 173 -7.40 -19.34 16.94
CA PRO A 173 -6.84 -20.48 17.66
C PRO A 173 -6.12 -21.48 16.74
N GLU A 174 -6.69 -21.78 15.60
CA GLU A 174 -6.11 -22.72 14.62
C GLU A 174 -4.81 -22.16 14.01
N GLY A 175 -4.78 -20.86 13.69
CA GLY A 175 -3.59 -20.18 13.24
C GLY A 175 -2.50 -20.20 14.29
N CYS A 176 -2.82 -19.85 15.53
CA CYS A 176 -1.88 -19.90 16.66
C CYS A 176 -1.33 -21.30 16.90
N ALA A 177 -2.17 -22.35 16.78
CA ALA A 177 -1.74 -23.74 16.94
C ALA A 177 -0.74 -24.22 15.87
N ARG A 178 -0.72 -23.59 14.70
CA ARG A 178 0.27 -23.91 13.64
C ARG A 178 1.64 -23.30 13.85
N ILE A 179 1.77 -22.29 14.73
CA ILE A 179 3.04 -21.60 14.94
C ILE A 179 4.02 -22.51 15.69
N GLN A 180 5.13 -22.82 15.08
CA GLN A 180 6.20 -23.68 15.58
C GLN A 180 7.29 -22.88 16.30
N ALA A 181 7.59 -21.69 15.80
CA ALA A 181 8.64 -20.83 16.35
C ALA A 181 8.32 -19.35 16.19
N VAL A 182 8.79 -18.55 17.15
CA VAL A 182 8.69 -17.09 17.11
C VAL A 182 10.05 -16.51 17.46
N ALA A 183 10.66 -15.78 16.52
CA ALA A 183 11.86 -14.99 16.75
C ALA A 183 11.46 -13.57 17.17
N MET A 184 12.04 -13.07 18.25
CA MET A 184 11.74 -11.74 18.78
C MET A 184 12.88 -11.18 19.61
N ASP A 185 12.82 -9.89 19.92
CA ASP A 185 13.63 -9.31 20.98
C ASP A 185 13.20 -9.81 22.36
N MET A 186 13.91 -9.41 23.41
CA MET A 186 13.57 -9.77 24.80
C MET A 186 12.45 -8.88 25.37
N ASN A 187 11.43 -8.54 24.55
CA ASN A 187 10.27 -7.76 24.97
C ASN A 187 9.32 -8.67 25.77
N THR A 188 9.15 -8.38 27.05
CA THR A 188 8.29 -9.15 27.96
C THR A 188 6.83 -9.20 27.47
N ALA A 189 6.34 -8.14 26.83
CA ALA A 189 4.97 -8.11 26.35
C ALA A 189 4.75 -9.12 25.19
N PHE A 190 5.72 -9.23 24.28
CA PHE A 190 5.68 -10.21 23.19
C PHE A 190 5.78 -11.63 23.74
N ASP A 191 6.74 -11.88 24.63
CA ASP A 191 6.94 -13.20 25.25
C ASP A 191 5.65 -13.71 25.91
N LEU A 192 5.00 -12.87 26.73
CA LEU A 192 3.76 -13.24 27.42
C LEU A 192 2.59 -13.49 26.47
N GLU A 193 2.44 -12.73 25.40
CA GLU A 193 1.34 -12.96 24.44
C GLU A 193 1.63 -14.19 23.57
N VAL A 194 2.86 -14.45 23.16
CA VAL A 194 3.24 -15.66 22.44
C VAL A 194 2.96 -16.90 23.29
N ARG A 195 3.42 -16.93 24.55
CA ARG A 195 3.17 -18.06 25.47
C ARG A 195 1.68 -18.28 25.75
N ARG A 196 0.89 -17.21 25.74
CA ARG A 196 -0.56 -17.30 25.95
C ARG A 196 -1.27 -17.93 24.75
N HIS A 197 -0.94 -17.51 23.54
CA HIS A 197 -1.68 -17.85 22.33
C HIS A 197 -1.05 -19.00 21.54
N CYS A 198 0.28 -19.13 21.55
CA CYS A 198 1.04 -20.14 20.81
C CYS A 198 1.84 -21.02 21.77
N LYS A 199 1.17 -21.74 22.64
CA LYS A 199 1.77 -22.49 23.78
C LYS A 199 2.85 -23.50 23.37
N GLN A 200 2.75 -24.04 22.14
CA GLN A 200 3.69 -25.02 21.59
C GLN A 200 4.86 -24.37 20.87
N ALA A 201 4.81 -23.06 20.62
CA ALA A 201 5.82 -22.37 19.83
C ALA A 201 7.13 -22.23 20.60
N ARG A 202 8.25 -22.51 19.91
CA ARG A 202 9.60 -22.25 20.41
C ARG A 202 9.89 -20.76 20.31
N ILE A 203 10.24 -20.10 21.41
CA ILE A 203 10.67 -18.71 21.41
C ILE A 203 12.18 -18.67 21.17
N ILE A 204 12.60 -17.83 20.24
CA ILE A 204 13.98 -17.59 19.85
C ILE A 204 14.26 -16.10 20.04
N TYR A 205 15.17 -15.76 20.94
CA TYR A 205 15.54 -14.36 21.15
C TYR A 205 16.64 -13.93 20.19
N ASP A 206 16.51 -12.70 19.68
CA ASP A 206 17.52 -12.10 18.79
C ASP A 206 18.85 -11.94 19.52
N LEU A 207 19.88 -12.56 18.97
CA LEU A 207 21.24 -12.57 19.52
C LEU A 207 21.82 -11.15 19.66
N PHE A 208 21.52 -10.24 18.74
CA PHE A 208 21.99 -8.86 18.82
C PHE A 208 21.49 -8.19 20.11
N HIS A 209 20.21 -8.34 20.43
CA HIS A 209 19.62 -7.78 21.65
C HIS A 209 20.15 -8.45 22.92
N VAL A 210 20.42 -9.75 22.88
CA VAL A 210 21.06 -10.48 23.99
C VAL A 210 22.44 -9.93 24.24
N VAL A 211 23.30 -9.81 23.24
CA VAL A 211 24.68 -9.30 23.35
C VAL A 211 24.67 -7.83 23.75
N ALA A 212 23.82 -7.01 23.18
CA ALA A 212 23.71 -5.59 23.54
C ALA A 212 23.27 -5.39 25.00
N LYS A 213 22.37 -6.23 25.51
CA LYS A 213 21.94 -6.21 26.92
C LYS A 213 23.06 -6.64 27.82
N TYR A 214 23.76 -7.73 27.49
CA TYR A 214 24.94 -8.20 28.24
C TYR A 214 26.02 -7.12 28.31
N GLY A 215 26.33 -6.45 27.20
CA GLY A 215 27.28 -5.35 27.16
C GLY A 215 26.90 -4.18 28.08
N ARG A 216 25.64 -3.82 28.16
CA ARG A 216 25.16 -2.73 29.02
C ARG A 216 25.09 -3.12 30.50
N GLU A 217 24.53 -4.29 30.79
CA GLU A 217 24.20 -4.68 32.18
C GLU A 217 25.34 -5.36 32.89
N VAL A 218 26.25 -6.02 32.20
CA VAL A 218 27.37 -6.73 32.78
C VAL A 218 28.69 -5.97 32.56
N ILE A 219 29.11 -5.81 31.31
CA ILE A 219 30.41 -5.19 31.00
C ILE A 219 30.44 -3.71 31.41
N GLY A 220 29.36 -2.96 31.18
CA GLY A 220 29.29 -1.54 31.56
C GLY A 220 29.29 -1.28 33.07
N ARG A 221 28.98 -2.29 33.90
CA ARG A 221 29.03 -2.18 35.36
C ARG A 221 30.41 -2.58 35.98
N VAL A 222 31.22 -3.25 35.19
CA VAL A 222 32.57 -3.69 35.63
C VAL A 222 33.63 -2.64 35.27
N ARG A 223 33.30 -1.61 34.51
CA ARG A 223 34.14 -0.44 34.26
C ARG A 223 33.79 0.68 35.22
#